data_af982f11b2982eb0b0a11342f7a54bc5
#
_entry.id   af982f11b2982eb0b0a11342f7a54bc5
#
_cell.length_a   1.000
_cell.length_b   1.000
_cell.length_c   1.000
_cell.angle_alpha   90.00
_cell.angle_beta   90.00
_cell.angle_gamma   90.00
#
_symmetry.space_group_name_H-M   'P 1'
#
loop_
_entity.id
_entity.type
_entity.pdbx_description
1 polymer ?
#
loop_
_entity_poly.entity_id
_entity_poly.type
_entity_poly.pdbx_seq_one_letter_code
_entity_poly.pdbx_strand_id
1 'polypeptide(L)'
;MHKFRLIGRIDINNENVVKGKCLEGLRKIGNPEEFASRYYKSGIDELVLMDAVASLYDRNSLIKILKETCKNVFIPITIGGGIRNLEDIQEALNAGADKVAINSQGLRDINFIKDAVRNYGSQAIIGSVVAREFRYSWEAFIDNAKHRSGVDAIDWAKILEDAGVGEIMVTSIDRDGRMKGFDSKLIKTVTESTKIPIIACGGAGSASDISSMINETNCDAVAISSILHYEHTSIEKLKDSLSKNGVQIRK
;
A
#
# COMPACT_ATOMS: atom_id res chain seq x y z
N MET A 1 22.37 -4.16 -6.24
CA MET A 1 21.30 -5.12 -5.97
C MET A 1 20.27 -4.44 -5.08
N HIS A 2 19.01 -4.32 -5.51
CA HIS A 2 17.96 -3.69 -4.71
C HIS A 2 17.66 -4.54 -3.47
N LYS A 3 17.64 -3.89 -2.30
CA LYS A 3 17.21 -4.56 -1.06
C LYS A 3 15.69 -4.56 -1.00
N PHE A 4 15.10 -5.69 -0.69
CA PHE A 4 13.66 -5.85 -0.48
C PHE A 4 13.18 -4.96 0.68
N ARG A 5 12.02 -4.31 0.52
CA ARG A 5 11.46 -3.38 1.51
C ARG A 5 10.27 -4.00 2.24
N LEU A 6 10.30 -3.90 3.56
CA LEU A 6 9.19 -4.25 4.44
C LEU A 6 8.45 -2.97 4.84
N ILE A 7 7.22 -2.80 4.38
CA ILE A 7 6.42 -1.58 4.55
C ILE A 7 5.29 -1.85 5.56
N GLY A 8 5.16 -0.98 6.56
CA GLY A 8 4.05 -1.02 7.51
C GLY A 8 2.83 -0.29 6.94
N ARG A 9 1.74 -0.99 6.63
CA ARG A 9 0.49 -0.35 6.20
C ARG A 9 -0.45 -0.16 7.37
N ILE A 10 -0.93 1.07 7.55
CA ILE A 10 -1.86 1.50 8.59
C ILE A 10 -3.10 2.06 7.90
N ASP A 11 -4.21 1.33 7.99
CA ASP A 11 -5.51 1.77 7.48
C ASP A 11 -6.18 2.64 8.55
N ILE A 12 -6.66 3.83 8.18
CA ILE A 12 -7.15 4.87 9.08
C ILE A 12 -8.61 5.18 8.77
N ASN A 13 -9.41 5.35 9.81
CA ASN A 13 -10.76 5.90 9.73
C ASN A 13 -10.88 7.01 10.78
N ASN A 14 -11.03 8.25 10.34
CA ASN A 14 -10.94 9.45 11.18
C ASN A 14 -9.61 9.45 11.97
N GLU A 15 -9.67 9.38 13.30
CA GLU A 15 -8.51 9.41 14.19
C GLU A 15 -8.06 8.01 14.67
N ASN A 16 -8.54 6.92 14.04
CA ASN A 16 -8.31 5.58 14.52
C ASN A 16 -7.70 4.67 13.47
N VAL A 17 -6.78 3.83 13.88
CA VAL A 17 -6.37 2.67 13.09
C VAL A 17 -7.53 1.68 13.04
N VAL A 18 -7.82 1.22 11.83
CA VAL A 18 -8.88 0.26 11.60
C VAL A 18 -8.35 -0.96 10.84
N LYS A 19 -8.95 -2.11 11.07
CA LYS A 19 -8.68 -3.31 10.28
C LYS A 19 -9.92 -4.17 10.14
N GLY A 20 -10.11 -4.71 8.93
CA GLY A 20 -11.16 -5.65 8.58
C GLY A 20 -10.59 -6.85 7.85
N LYS A 21 -11.46 -7.60 7.19
CA LYS A 21 -11.11 -8.68 6.25
C LYS A 21 -11.69 -8.33 4.88
N CYS A 22 -10.90 -8.55 3.83
CA CYS A 22 -11.29 -8.21 2.46
C CYS A 22 -11.72 -6.73 2.30
N LEU A 23 -11.08 -5.82 3.05
CA LEU A 23 -11.40 -4.39 3.15
C LEU A 23 -12.82 -4.09 3.71
N GLU A 24 -13.48 -5.07 4.31
CA GLU A 24 -14.82 -4.97 4.90
C GLU A 24 -14.79 -5.20 6.42
N GLY A 25 -15.87 -4.81 7.10
CA GLY A 25 -16.03 -5.05 8.54
C GLY A 25 -14.96 -4.35 9.39
N LEU A 26 -14.61 -3.11 9.05
CA LEU A 26 -13.56 -2.35 9.71
C LEU A 26 -13.85 -2.18 11.22
N ARG A 27 -12.88 -2.57 12.04
CA ARG A 27 -12.92 -2.41 13.50
C ARG A 27 -11.79 -1.52 13.95
N LYS A 28 -12.07 -0.63 14.89
CA LYS A 28 -11.05 0.19 15.55
C LYS A 28 -10.10 -0.69 16.35
N ILE A 29 -8.78 -0.49 16.19
CA ILE A 29 -7.74 -1.27 16.85
C ILE A 29 -6.69 -0.43 17.58
N GLY A 30 -6.67 0.88 17.40
CA GLY A 30 -5.75 1.75 18.14
C GLY A 30 -5.58 3.14 17.56
N ASN A 31 -4.50 3.80 17.97
CA ASN A 31 -4.11 5.15 17.57
C ASN A 31 -3.05 5.09 16.46
N PRO A 32 -3.16 5.86 15.37
CA PRO A 32 -2.21 5.84 14.26
C PRO A 32 -0.77 6.20 14.64
N GLU A 33 -0.59 7.20 15.49
CA GLU A 33 0.73 7.68 15.91
C GLU A 33 1.47 6.64 16.74
N GLU A 34 0.74 5.92 17.62
CA GLU A 34 1.30 4.82 18.41
C GLU A 34 1.76 3.67 17.52
N PHE A 35 0.95 3.28 16.52
CA PHE A 35 1.31 2.24 15.56
C PHE A 35 2.51 2.65 14.70
N ALA A 36 2.53 3.86 14.17
CA ALA A 36 3.62 4.39 13.36
C ALA A 36 4.93 4.45 14.16
N SER A 37 4.90 4.99 15.38
CA SER A 37 6.06 5.06 16.28
C SER A 37 6.58 3.66 16.66
N ARG A 38 5.68 2.72 16.97
CA ARG A 38 6.04 1.34 17.27
C ARG A 38 6.74 0.67 16.11
N TYR A 39 6.21 0.79 14.90
CA TYR A 39 6.81 0.20 13.71
C TYR A 39 8.14 0.82 13.36
N TYR A 40 8.25 2.15 13.44
CA TYR A 40 9.50 2.85 13.25
C TYR A 40 10.59 2.38 14.23
N LYS A 41 10.30 2.34 15.53
CA LYS A 41 11.23 1.86 16.57
C LYS A 41 11.62 0.40 16.40
N SER A 42 10.76 -0.41 15.78
CA SER A 42 11.02 -1.83 15.48
C SER A 42 11.75 -2.03 14.16
N GLY A 43 12.14 -0.96 13.45
CA GLY A 43 12.97 -1.03 12.24
C GLY A 43 12.20 -1.35 10.96
N ILE A 44 10.94 -0.91 10.81
CA ILE A 44 10.23 -0.94 9.53
C ILE A 44 10.94 -0.03 8.51
N ASP A 45 10.92 -0.37 7.22
CA ASP A 45 11.63 0.40 6.20
C ASP A 45 10.87 1.63 5.72
N GLU A 46 9.56 1.54 5.60
CA GLU A 46 8.65 2.59 5.12
C GLU A 46 7.28 2.43 5.79
N LEU A 47 6.46 3.49 5.78
CA LEU A 47 5.06 3.45 6.21
C LEU A 47 4.12 3.81 5.06
N VAL A 48 2.93 3.20 5.06
CA VAL A 48 1.79 3.60 4.22
C VAL A 48 0.61 3.90 5.13
N LEU A 49 0.15 5.14 5.13
CA LEU A 49 -1.05 5.60 5.84
C LEU A 49 -2.20 5.71 4.83
N MET A 50 -3.22 4.87 4.97
CA MET A 50 -4.34 4.80 4.03
C MET A 50 -5.63 5.22 4.71
N ASP A 51 -6.27 6.29 4.23
CA ASP A 51 -7.64 6.60 4.64
C ASP A 51 -8.61 5.58 4.03
N ALA A 52 -9.20 4.75 4.87
CA ALA A 52 -10.11 3.68 4.48
C ALA A 52 -11.53 4.18 4.15
N VAL A 53 -11.86 5.44 4.44
CA VAL A 53 -13.21 6.01 4.29
C VAL A 53 -13.24 7.38 3.59
N ALA A 54 -12.12 7.82 3.06
CA ALA A 54 -11.92 9.14 2.48
C ALA A 54 -12.91 9.54 1.36
N SER A 55 -13.59 8.57 0.76
CA SER A 55 -14.65 8.85 -0.20
C SER A 55 -15.95 9.40 0.45
N LEU A 56 -16.04 9.36 1.78
CA LEU A 56 -17.26 9.65 2.53
C LEU A 56 -17.14 10.87 3.47
N TYR A 57 -15.91 11.29 3.86
CA TYR A 57 -15.70 12.32 4.90
C TYR A 57 -14.54 13.27 4.56
N ASP A 58 -14.44 14.38 5.29
CA ASP A 58 -13.39 15.38 5.14
C ASP A 58 -11.98 14.84 5.47
N ARG A 59 -10.99 15.24 4.67
CA ARG A 59 -9.59 14.78 4.74
C ARG A 59 -8.75 15.38 5.86
N ASN A 60 -9.26 16.33 6.59
CA ASN A 60 -8.50 17.08 7.60
C ASN A 60 -7.88 16.17 8.68
N SER A 61 -8.47 15.02 8.97
CA SER A 61 -7.94 14.08 9.97
C SER A 61 -6.65 13.40 9.52
N LEU A 62 -6.54 12.94 8.25
CA LEU A 62 -5.36 12.22 7.77
C LEU A 62 -4.13 13.13 7.66
N ILE A 63 -4.30 14.38 7.20
CA ILE A 63 -3.22 15.36 7.16
C ILE A 63 -2.72 15.71 8.57
N LYS A 64 -3.63 15.85 9.54
CA LYS A 64 -3.26 16.07 10.94
C LYS A 64 -2.45 14.90 11.51
N ILE A 65 -2.91 13.67 11.29
CA ILE A 65 -2.21 12.44 11.71
C ILE A 65 -0.81 12.38 11.07
N LEU A 66 -0.71 12.68 9.77
CA LEU A 66 0.56 12.72 9.07
C LEU A 66 1.54 13.71 9.72
N LYS A 67 1.10 14.95 9.95
CA LYS A 67 1.93 15.98 10.61
C LYS A 67 2.41 15.55 12.00
N GLU A 68 1.55 14.92 12.79
CA GLU A 68 1.95 14.41 14.11
C GLU A 68 2.90 13.23 13.98
N THR A 69 2.66 12.32 13.04
CA THR A 69 3.55 11.17 12.79
C THR A 69 4.94 11.62 12.38
N CYS A 70 5.05 12.58 11.46
CA CYS A 70 6.35 13.11 10.97
C CYS A 70 7.21 13.76 12.05
N LYS A 71 6.67 14.12 13.21
CA LYS A 71 7.47 14.66 14.33
C LYS A 71 8.41 13.62 14.94
N ASN A 72 8.05 12.33 14.87
CA ASN A 72 8.73 11.26 15.60
C ASN A 72 9.12 10.04 14.73
N VAL A 73 8.80 10.08 13.44
CA VAL A 73 9.05 8.99 12.48
C VAL A 73 9.84 9.56 11.31
N PHE A 74 11.06 9.03 11.09
CA PHE A 74 12.04 9.55 10.13
C PHE A 74 12.37 8.53 9.04
N ILE A 75 11.35 7.83 8.54
CA ILE A 75 11.42 6.91 7.39
C ILE A 75 10.40 7.37 6.36
N PRO A 76 10.52 6.93 5.07
CA PRO A 76 9.59 7.34 4.05
C PRO A 76 8.12 7.01 4.40
N ILE A 77 7.24 7.99 4.23
CA ILE A 77 5.81 7.84 4.49
C ILE A 77 5.04 8.08 3.18
N THR A 78 4.26 7.08 2.81
CA THR A 78 3.27 7.18 1.73
C THR A 78 1.90 7.46 2.34
N ILE A 79 1.17 8.41 1.76
CA ILE A 79 -0.22 8.69 2.13
C ILE A 79 -1.15 8.34 0.98
N GLY A 80 -2.31 7.78 1.27
CA GLY A 80 -3.31 7.45 0.26
C GLY A 80 -4.72 7.47 0.80
N GLY A 81 -5.68 7.37 -0.10
CA GLY A 81 -7.09 7.53 0.18
C GLY A 81 -7.56 8.98 0.02
N GLY A 82 -8.64 9.19 -0.74
CA GLY A 82 -9.30 10.48 -0.94
C GLY A 82 -8.50 11.52 -1.74
N ILE A 83 -7.44 11.17 -2.44
CA ILE A 83 -6.73 12.07 -3.37
C ILE A 83 -7.60 12.31 -4.60
N ARG A 84 -8.01 13.57 -4.85
CA ARG A 84 -8.99 13.94 -5.88
C ARG A 84 -8.48 14.97 -6.88
N ASN A 85 -7.53 15.81 -6.47
CA ASN A 85 -6.96 16.90 -7.25
C ASN A 85 -5.48 17.11 -6.93
N LEU A 86 -4.81 18.00 -7.64
CA LEU A 86 -3.38 18.27 -7.45
C LEU A 86 -3.10 18.99 -6.11
N GLU A 87 -4.04 19.79 -5.64
CA GLU A 87 -3.97 20.49 -4.35
C GLU A 87 -3.90 19.49 -3.20
N ASP A 88 -4.64 18.39 -3.29
CA ASP A 88 -4.59 17.29 -2.31
C ASP A 88 -3.20 16.66 -2.22
N ILE A 89 -2.54 16.48 -3.37
CA ILE A 89 -1.17 15.95 -3.44
C ILE A 89 -0.21 16.95 -2.81
N GLN A 90 -0.33 18.23 -3.18
CA GLN A 90 0.53 19.28 -2.65
C GLN A 90 0.40 19.39 -1.13
N GLU A 91 -0.84 19.34 -0.61
CA GLU A 91 -1.07 19.37 0.84
C GLU A 91 -0.43 18.19 1.56
N ALA A 92 -0.53 16.98 0.99
CA ALA A 92 0.08 15.77 1.54
C ALA A 92 1.62 15.89 1.59
N LEU A 93 2.25 16.31 0.49
CA LEU A 93 3.70 16.49 0.42
C LEU A 93 4.18 17.61 1.37
N ASN A 94 3.48 18.73 1.43
CA ASN A 94 3.78 19.81 2.37
C ASN A 94 3.60 19.40 3.84
N ALA A 95 2.75 18.43 4.11
CA ALA A 95 2.53 17.89 5.45
C ALA A 95 3.58 16.87 5.90
N GLY A 96 4.50 16.47 4.98
CA GLY A 96 5.62 15.58 5.26
C GLY A 96 5.52 14.19 4.63
N ALA A 97 4.57 13.94 3.72
CA ALA A 97 4.58 12.72 2.93
C ALA A 97 5.72 12.72 1.91
N ASP A 98 6.37 11.58 1.72
CA ASP A 98 7.35 11.36 0.65
C ASP A 98 6.68 10.93 -0.65
N LYS A 99 5.55 10.22 -0.55
CA LYS A 99 4.82 9.67 -1.69
C LYS A 99 3.31 9.74 -1.46
N VAL A 100 2.58 9.75 -2.58
CA VAL A 100 1.11 9.71 -2.59
C VAL A 100 0.62 8.53 -3.40
N ALA A 101 -0.26 7.71 -2.82
CA ALA A 101 -0.87 6.56 -3.48
C ALA A 101 -2.27 6.91 -4.02
N ILE A 102 -2.48 6.72 -5.32
CA ILE A 102 -3.70 7.10 -6.04
C ILE A 102 -4.36 5.86 -6.64
N ASN A 103 -5.65 5.64 -6.33
CA ASN A 103 -6.48 4.58 -6.91
C ASN A 103 -7.71 5.17 -7.64
N SER A 104 -8.79 5.42 -6.92
CA SER A 104 -10.12 5.72 -7.50
C SER A 104 -10.12 6.89 -8.49
N GLN A 105 -9.42 7.96 -8.16
CA GLN A 105 -9.36 9.14 -9.04
C GLN A 105 -8.59 8.83 -10.33
N GLY A 106 -7.51 8.04 -10.25
CA GLY A 106 -6.78 7.63 -11.45
C GLY A 106 -7.62 6.75 -12.39
N LEU A 107 -8.42 5.82 -11.83
CA LEU A 107 -9.35 4.99 -12.61
C LEU A 107 -10.49 5.80 -13.24
N ARG A 108 -10.88 6.93 -12.64
CA ARG A 108 -11.89 7.84 -13.20
C ARG A 108 -11.29 8.76 -14.28
N ASP A 109 -10.04 9.19 -14.09
CA ASP A 109 -9.34 10.10 -15.00
C ASP A 109 -7.83 9.84 -14.98
N ILE A 110 -7.34 9.17 -16.01
CA ILE A 110 -5.89 8.88 -16.15
C ILE A 110 -5.06 10.14 -16.39
N ASN A 111 -5.64 11.23 -16.92
CA ASN A 111 -4.91 12.46 -17.10
C ASN A 111 -4.52 13.10 -15.77
N PHE A 112 -5.34 12.88 -14.73
CA PHE A 112 -4.96 13.28 -13.39
C PHE A 112 -3.64 12.64 -12.92
N ILE A 113 -3.42 11.34 -13.19
CA ILE A 113 -2.14 10.66 -12.89
C ILE A 113 -1.00 11.28 -13.67
N LYS A 114 -1.18 11.53 -14.98
CA LYS A 114 -0.15 12.15 -15.84
C LYS A 114 0.22 13.55 -15.35
N ASP A 115 -0.76 14.33 -14.95
CA ASP A 115 -0.54 15.67 -14.41
C ASP A 115 0.14 15.62 -13.04
N ALA A 116 -0.24 14.67 -12.17
CA ALA A 116 0.43 14.45 -10.90
C ALA A 116 1.92 14.09 -11.10
N VAL A 117 2.22 13.16 -12.01
CA VAL A 117 3.60 12.78 -12.34
C VAL A 117 4.38 13.96 -12.94
N ARG A 118 3.77 14.75 -13.82
CA ARG A 118 4.42 15.93 -14.41
C ARG A 118 4.77 17.00 -13.37
N ASN A 119 3.90 17.21 -12.39
CA ASN A 119 4.09 18.26 -11.38
C ASN A 119 5.00 17.85 -10.24
N TYR A 120 4.93 16.56 -9.80
CA TYR A 120 5.61 16.11 -8.57
C TYR A 120 6.71 15.06 -8.82
N GLY A 121 6.83 14.57 -10.05
CA GLY A 121 7.79 13.52 -10.42
C GLY A 121 7.28 12.10 -10.14
N SER A 122 7.77 11.14 -10.93
CA SER A 122 7.41 9.72 -10.82
C SER A 122 7.61 9.17 -9.39
N GLN A 123 8.73 9.53 -8.76
CA GLN A 123 9.11 9.04 -7.43
C GLN A 123 8.11 9.43 -6.32
N ALA A 124 7.30 10.46 -6.51
CA ALA A 124 6.30 10.91 -5.55
C ALA A 124 4.92 10.23 -5.74
N ILE A 125 4.70 9.54 -6.85
CA ILE A 125 3.38 9.00 -7.22
C ILE A 125 3.42 7.47 -7.26
N ILE A 126 2.57 6.84 -6.45
CA ILE A 126 2.32 5.40 -6.45
C ILE A 126 0.95 5.16 -7.09
N GLY A 127 0.91 4.33 -8.14
CA GLY A 127 -0.32 3.79 -8.67
C GLY A 127 -0.85 2.69 -7.74
N SER A 128 -2.04 2.86 -7.17
CA SER A 128 -2.65 1.83 -6.31
C SER A 128 -3.65 1.00 -7.11
N VAL A 129 -3.42 -0.30 -7.20
CA VAL A 129 -4.30 -1.28 -7.82
C VAL A 129 -4.96 -2.10 -6.72
N VAL A 130 -6.25 -1.91 -6.50
CA VAL A 130 -7.05 -2.69 -5.55
C VAL A 130 -7.86 -3.67 -6.37
N ALA A 131 -7.55 -4.98 -6.27
CA ALA A 131 -8.02 -6.00 -7.20
C ALA A 131 -8.75 -7.14 -6.51
N ARG A 132 -9.79 -7.66 -7.16
CA ARG A 132 -10.52 -8.88 -6.77
C ARG A 132 -10.54 -9.85 -7.93
N GLU A 133 -10.36 -11.15 -7.65
CA GLU A 133 -10.50 -12.19 -8.65
C GLU A 133 -11.92 -12.18 -9.24
N PHE A 134 -12.00 -12.17 -10.56
CA PHE A 134 -13.25 -12.19 -11.30
C PHE A 134 -13.12 -13.04 -12.57
N ARG A 135 -13.92 -14.11 -12.66
CA ARG A 135 -13.83 -15.10 -13.74
C ARG A 135 -12.42 -15.71 -13.84
N TYR A 136 -11.66 -15.34 -14.89
CA TYR A 136 -10.32 -15.88 -15.19
C TYR A 136 -9.20 -14.86 -15.04
N SER A 137 -9.51 -13.65 -14.49
CA SER A 137 -8.59 -12.53 -14.30
C SER A 137 -8.90 -11.80 -13.00
N TRP A 138 -8.42 -10.58 -12.84
CA TRP A 138 -8.70 -9.71 -11.69
C TRP A 138 -9.28 -8.38 -12.19
N GLU A 139 -10.31 -7.93 -11.53
CA GLU A 139 -10.90 -6.63 -11.81
C GLU A 139 -10.41 -5.59 -10.78
N ALA A 140 -10.07 -4.39 -11.27
CA ALA A 140 -9.73 -3.26 -10.45
C ALA A 140 -10.99 -2.67 -9.79
N PHE A 141 -10.86 -2.30 -8.50
CA PHE A 141 -11.94 -1.73 -7.68
C PHE A 141 -11.60 -0.33 -7.23
N ILE A 142 -12.64 0.49 -7.04
CA ILE A 142 -12.57 1.85 -6.53
C ILE A 142 -13.31 1.98 -5.17
N ASP A 143 -13.15 3.13 -4.52
CA ASP A 143 -13.85 3.51 -3.30
C ASP A 143 -13.71 2.47 -2.17
N ASN A 144 -12.44 2.12 -1.87
CA ASN A 144 -12.10 1.10 -0.88
C ASN A 144 -12.79 -0.25 -1.13
N ALA A 145 -12.70 -0.75 -2.35
CA ALA A 145 -13.28 -2.01 -2.82
C ALA A 145 -14.83 -2.07 -2.82
N LYS A 146 -15.52 -0.94 -2.72
CA LYS A 146 -17.00 -0.89 -2.74
C LYS A 146 -17.59 -0.97 -4.12
N HIS A 147 -16.88 -0.46 -5.13
CA HIS A 147 -17.39 -0.36 -6.49
C HIS A 147 -16.43 -1.01 -7.48
N ARG A 148 -17.02 -1.75 -8.41
CA ARG A 148 -16.32 -2.30 -9.56
C ARG A 148 -16.00 -1.19 -10.55
N SER A 149 -14.83 -1.23 -11.17
CA SER A 149 -14.46 -0.26 -12.21
C SER A 149 -14.79 -0.74 -13.63
N GLY A 150 -14.95 -2.05 -13.81
CA GLY A 150 -15.07 -2.68 -15.13
C GLY A 150 -13.73 -2.83 -15.86
N VAL A 151 -12.61 -2.44 -15.23
CA VAL A 151 -11.26 -2.46 -15.82
C VAL A 151 -10.50 -3.67 -15.31
N ASP A 152 -9.81 -4.40 -16.19
CA ASP A 152 -8.89 -5.47 -15.80
C ASP A 152 -7.71 -4.88 -15.02
N ALA A 153 -7.35 -5.52 -13.90
CA ALA A 153 -6.33 -5.00 -12.98
C ALA A 153 -4.91 -5.04 -13.60
N ILE A 154 -4.64 -5.99 -14.49
CA ILE A 154 -3.35 -6.13 -15.17
C ILE A 154 -3.21 -5.03 -16.25
N ASP A 155 -4.25 -4.80 -17.02
CA ASP A 155 -4.26 -3.72 -18.00
C ASP A 155 -4.19 -2.35 -17.30
N TRP A 156 -4.85 -2.21 -16.15
CA TRP A 156 -4.73 -1.00 -15.35
C TRP A 156 -3.29 -0.75 -14.86
N ALA A 157 -2.59 -1.79 -14.42
CA ALA A 157 -1.19 -1.68 -14.02
C ALA A 157 -0.29 -1.16 -15.16
N LYS A 158 -0.48 -1.66 -16.39
CA LYS A 158 0.24 -1.16 -17.58
C LYS A 158 -0.08 0.31 -17.87
N ILE A 159 -1.36 0.68 -17.80
CA ILE A 159 -1.78 2.09 -18.00
C ILE A 159 -1.15 3.01 -16.96
N LEU A 160 -1.01 2.59 -15.70
CA LEU A 160 -0.33 3.34 -14.66
C LEU A 160 1.18 3.50 -14.95
N GLU A 161 1.86 2.45 -15.41
CA GLU A 161 3.25 2.52 -15.85
C GLU A 161 3.41 3.50 -17.01
N ASP A 162 2.57 3.41 -18.04
CA ASP A 162 2.57 4.31 -19.20
C ASP A 162 2.27 5.77 -18.81
N ALA A 163 1.50 5.98 -17.74
CA ALA A 163 1.24 7.30 -17.16
C ALA A 163 2.44 7.86 -16.36
N GLY A 164 3.46 7.03 -16.09
CA GLY A 164 4.73 7.41 -15.50
C GLY A 164 4.79 7.36 -13.98
N VAL A 165 3.92 6.59 -13.30
CA VAL A 165 4.05 6.40 -11.85
C VAL A 165 5.37 5.71 -11.50
N GLY A 166 5.93 6.01 -10.32
CA GLY A 166 7.22 5.45 -9.92
C GLY A 166 7.15 4.04 -9.36
N GLU A 167 6.02 3.65 -8.79
CA GLU A 167 5.77 2.33 -8.21
C GLU A 167 4.29 1.97 -8.35
N ILE A 168 3.98 0.67 -8.32
CA ILE A 168 2.59 0.18 -8.24
C ILE A 168 2.39 -0.62 -6.95
N MET A 169 1.38 -0.26 -6.16
CA MET A 169 0.96 -1.02 -4.99
C MET A 169 -0.26 -1.87 -5.34
N VAL A 170 -0.10 -3.19 -5.33
CA VAL A 170 -1.16 -4.16 -5.68
C VAL A 170 -1.74 -4.76 -4.41
N THR A 171 -3.01 -4.50 -4.15
CA THR A 171 -3.77 -5.04 -3.01
C THR A 171 -4.77 -6.08 -3.47
N SER A 172 -4.58 -7.35 -3.09
CA SER A 172 -5.59 -8.38 -3.29
C SER A 172 -6.69 -8.25 -2.24
N ILE A 173 -7.90 -7.89 -2.66
CA ILE A 173 -9.09 -7.81 -1.78
C ILE A 173 -9.35 -9.18 -1.14
N ASP A 174 -9.27 -10.24 -1.92
CA ASP A 174 -9.59 -11.61 -1.49
C ASP A 174 -8.63 -12.14 -0.42
N ARG A 175 -7.43 -11.57 -0.33
CA ARG A 175 -6.39 -11.96 0.65
C ARG A 175 -6.26 -10.98 1.81
N ASP A 176 -6.74 -9.73 1.66
CA ASP A 176 -6.55 -8.71 2.70
C ASP A 176 -7.14 -9.14 4.05
N GLY A 177 -6.35 -8.97 5.11
CA GLY A 177 -6.75 -9.29 6.49
C GLY A 177 -6.93 -10.77 6.80
N ARG A 178 -6.74 -11.68 5.84
CA ARG A 178 -6.93 -13.12 6.06
C ARG A 178 -5.72 -13.83 6.65
N MET A 179 -4.51 -13.29 6.47
CA MET A 179 -3.25 -13.89 6.95
C MET A 179 -3.06 -15.36 6.50
N LYS A 180 -3.36 -15.66 5.24
CA LYS A 180 -3.30 -17.02 4.64
C LYS A 180 -2.49 -17.05 3.33
N GLY A 181 -1.47 -16.18 3.23
CA GLY A 181 -0.64 -16.04 2.05
C GLY A 181 -1.22 -15.05 1.03
N PHE A 182 -0.34 -14.54 0.20
CA PHE A 182 -0.63 -13.57 -0.86
C PHE A 182 -1.38 -14.20 -2.04
N ASP A 183 -1.92 -13.36 -2.89
CA ASP A 183 -2.35 -13.74 -4.24
C ASP A 183 -1.12 -13.71 -5.17
N SER A 184 -0.28 -14.76 -5.06
CA SER A 184 0.96 -14.83 -5.85
C SER A 184 0.72 -14.80 -7.36
N LYS A 185 -0.44 -15.31 -7.83
CA LYS A 185 -0.78 -15.26 -9.26
C LYS A 185 -1.00 -13.83 -9.72
N LEU A 186 -1.80 -13.05 -8.99
CA LEU A 186 -2.04 -11.64 -9.28
C LEU A 186 -0.71 -10.87 -9.29
N ILE A 187 0.07 -10.98 -8.21
CA ILE A 187 1.35 -10.26 -8.07
C ILE A 187 2.31 -10.64 -9.20
N LYS A 188 2.46 -11.93 -9.49
CA LYS A 188 3.31 -12.42 -10.58
C LYS A 188 2.88 -11.85 -11.93
N THR A 189 1.60 -11.91 -12.25
CA THR A 189 1.09 -11.41 -13.54
C THR A 189 1.35 -9.91 -13.68
N VAL A 190 1.20 -9.12 -12.61
CA VAL A 190 1.53 -7.69 -12.64
C VAL A 190 3.03 -7.47 -12.81
N THR A 191 3.89 -8.16 -12.04
CA THR A 191 5.35 -8.00 -12.14
C THR A 191 5.90 -8.42 -13.50
N GLU A 192 5.29 -9.43 -14.16
CA GLU A 192 5.66 -9.83 -15.51
C GLU A 192 5.14 -8.88 -16.60
N SER A 193 4.11 -8.09 -16.29
CA SER A 193 3.46 -7.17 -17.23
C SER A 193 3.99 -5.74 -17.17
N THR A 194 4.77 -5.38 -16.15
CA THR A 194 5.31 -4.04 -15.92
C THR A 194 6.80 -4.09 -15.60
N LYS A 195 7.50 -2.96 -15.71
CA LYS A 195 8.97 -2.85 -15.47
C LYS A 195 9.30 -2.00 -14.24
N ILE A 196 8.31 -1.35 -13.65
CA ILE A 196 8.49 -0.52 -12.46
C ILE A 196 8.29 -1.32 -11.17
N PRO A 197 8.83 -0.88 -10.03
CA PRO A 197 8.74 -1.58 -8.77
C PRO A 197 7.31 -1.88 -8.33
N ILE A 198 7.09 -3.10 -7.83
CA ILE A 198 5.80 -3.59 -7.35
C ILE A 198 5.84 -3.79 -5.83
N ILE A 199 4.84 -3.23 -5.16
CA ILE A 199 4.57 -3.42 -3.73
C ILE A 199 3.40 -4.37 -3.59
N ALA A 200 3.63 -5.59 -3.09
CA ALA A 200 2.59 -6.58 -2.84
C ALA A 200 1.85 -6.28 -1.53
N CYS A 201 0.52 -6.34 -1.53
CA CYS A 201 -0.29 -6.08 -0.34
C CYS A 201 -1.48 -7.05 -0.22
N GLY A 202 -1.79 -7.45 1.02
CA GLY A 202 -2.89 -8.35 1.35
C GLY A 202 -2.49 -9.83 1.42
N GLY A 203 -2.64 -10.42 2.62
CA GLY A 203 -2.48 -11.86 2.82
C GLY A 203 -1.36 -12.31 3.73
N ALA A 204 -0.35 -11.47 4.04
CA ALA A 204 0.77 -11.85 4.91
C ALA A 204 0.30 -12.43 6.26
N GLY A 205 0.67 -13.67 6.54
CA GLY A 205 0.40 -14.37 7.80
C GLY A 205 1.67 -14.87 8.48
N SER A 206 2.78 -15.01 7.72
CA SER A 206 4.06 -15.50 8.21
C SER A 206 5.23 -15.00 7.37
N ALA A 207 6.46 -15.13 7.88
CA ALA A 207 7.67 -14.89 7.10
C ALA A 207 7.78 -15.87 5.91
N SER A 208 7.26 -17.08 6.04
CA SER A 208 7.22 -18.07 4.96
C SER A 208 6.33 -17.59 3.81
N ASP A 209 5.16 -17.02 4.10
CA ASP A 209 4.28 -16.47 3.04
C ASP A 209 4.98 -15.37 2.25
N ILE A 210 5.72 -14.50 2.95
CA ILE A 210 6.48 -13.41 2.31
C ILE A 210 7.61 -13.99 1.46
N SER A 211 8.39 -14.94 1.98
CA SER A 211 9.50 -15.56 1.24
C SER A 211 9.01 -16.29 -0.01
N SER A 212 7.94 -17.07 0.10
CA SER A 212 7.34 -17.79 -1.03
C SER A 212 6.87 -16.81 -2.10
N MET A 213 6.16 -15.76 -1.70
CA MET A 213 5.68 -14.73 -2.62
C MET A 213 6.84 -14.03 -3.35
N ILE A 214 7.93 -13.67 -2.66
CA ILE A 214 9.12 -13.06 -3.28
C ILE A 214 9.72 -13.99 -4.34
N ASN A 215 9.91 -15.27 -3.98
CA ASN A 215 10.51 -16.27 -4.87
C ASN A 215 9.65 -16.56 -6.11
N GLU A 216 8.31 -16.47 -5.96
CA GLU A 216 7.37 -16.73 -7.05
C GLU A 216 7.16 -15.54 -7.98
N THR A 217 7.36 -14.31 -7.49
CA THR A 217 6.87 -13.11 -8.19
C THR A 217 7.95 -12.08 -8.53
N ASN A 218 9.11 -12.13 -7.87
CA ASN A 218 10.15 -11.10 -7.97
C ASN A 218 9.68 -9.65 -7.66
N CYS A 219 8.66 -9.49 -6.81
CA CYS A 219 8.24 -8.15 -6.39
C CYS A 219 9.31 -7.46 -5.52
N ASP A 220 9.26 -6.13 -5.44
CA ASP A 220 10.31 -5.30 -4.83
C ASP A 220 10.07 -4.96 -3.36
N ALA A 221 8.81 -5.06 -2.93
CA ALA A 221 8.41 -4.73 -1.57
C ALA A 221 7.12 -5.43 -1.17
N VAL A 222 6.87 -5.49 0.13
CA VAL A 222 5.61 -5.93 0.70
C VAL A 222 5.07 -4.91 1.70
N ALA A 223 3.76 -4.59 1.57
CA ALA A 223 3.05 -3.80 2.57
C ALA A 223 2.20 -4.72 3.45
N ILE A 224 2.51 -4.74 4.74
CA ILE A 224 1.90 -5.64 5.72
C ILE A 224 1.18 -4.86 6.83
N SER A 225 0.09 -5.42 7.33
CA SER A 225 -0.74 -4.82 8.38
C SER A 225 -1.14 -5.81 9.45
N SER A 226 -2.11 -6.69 9.21
CA SER A 226 -2.73 -7.56 10.22
C SER A 226 -1.74 -8.35 11.07
N ILE A 227 -0.71 -8.94 10.46
CA ILE A 227 0.32 -9.71 11.17
C ILE A 227 1.09 -8.88 12.21
N LEU A 228 1.29 -7.58 11.93
CA LEU A 228 1.92 -6.62 12.85
C LEU A 228 0.90 -6.00 13.80
N HIS A 229 -0.29 -5.67 13.31
CA HIS A 229 -1.34 -5.04 14.11
C HIS A 229 -1.75 -5.91 15.30
N TYR A 230 -1.89 -7.21 15.07
CA TYR A 230 -2.29 -8.20 16.07
C TYR A 230 -1.09 -8.89 16.76
N GLU A 231 0.14 -8.38 16.54
CA GLU A 231 1.37 -8.83 17.20
C GLU A 231 1.64 -10.34 17.05
N HIS A 232 1.21 -10.94 15.93
CA HIS A 232 1.53 -12.34 15.63
C HIS A 232 3.02 -12.58 15.44
N THR A 233 3.76 -11.53 15.07
CA THR A 233 5.22 -11.51 14.96
C THR A 233 5.75 -10.08 15.13
N SER A 234 7.06 -9.93 15.37
CA SER A 234 7.73 -8.62 15.35
C SER A 234 8.41 -8.37 14.00
N ILE A 235 8.64 -7.10 13.67
CA ILE A 235 9.36 -6.68 12.46
C ILE A 235 10.77 -7.27 12.45
N GLU A 236 11.45 -7.26 13.59
CA GLU A 236 12.78 -7.84 13.77
C GLU A 236 12.79 -9.34 13.43
N LYS A 237 11.85 -10.12 14.00
CA LYS A 237 11.71 -11.56 13.72
C LYS A 237 11.40 -11.83 12.25
N LEU A 238 10.59 -10.98 11.61
CA LEU A 238 10.31 -11.08 10.17
C LEU A 238 11.59 -10.86 9.36
N LYS A 239 12.32 -9.77 9.63
CA LYS A 239 13.57 -9.45 8.94
C LYS A 239 14.62 -10.55 9.11
N ASP A 240 14.78 -11.07 10.31
CA ASP A 240 15.70 -12.19 10.58
C ASP A 240 15.32 -13.46 9.82
N SER A 241 14.04 -13.81 9.82
CA SER A 241 13.56 -14.99 9.10
C SER A 241 13.71 -14.84 7.58
N LEU A 242 13.38 -13.66 7.03
CA LEU A 242 13.55 -13.36 5.61
C LEU A 242 15.02 -13.41 5.20
N SER A 243 15.91 -12.85 6.02
CA SER A 243 17.37 -12.90 5.80
C SER A 243 17.90 -14.35 5.81
N LYS A 244 17.45 -15.19 6.76
CA LYS A 244 17.79 -16.63 6.80
C LYS A 244 17.29 -17.39 5.57
N ASN A 245 16.19 -16.96 4.99
CA ASN A 245 15.64 -17.52 3.75
C ASN A 245 16.28 -16.93 2.47
N GLY A 246 17.39 -16.19 2.59
CA GLY A 246 18.15 -15.65 1.46
C GLY A 246 17.61 -14.35 0.88
N VAL A 247 16.56 -13.75 1.47
CA VAL A 247 16.05 -12.46 1.02
C VAL A 247 16.98 -11.34 1.44
N GLN A 248 17.44 -10.53 0.48
CA GLN A 248 18.26 -9.36 0.76
C GLN A 248 17.38 -8.21 1.28
N ILE A 249 17.24 -8.13 2.59
CA ILE A 249 16.40 -7.11 3.26
C ILE A 249 17.25 -5.96 3.82
N ARG A 250 16.65 -4.78 3.98
CA ARG A 250 17.28 -3.68 4.71
C ARG A 250 17.38 -4.05 6.21
N LYS A 251 18.58 -3.84 6.78
CA LYS A 251 18.82 -4.01 8.23
C LYS A 251 18.62 -2.69 8.93
#